data_7128e1c43d657feb86d564b3edd7031f
#
_entry.id   7128e1c43d657feb86d564b3edd7031f
#
_cell.length_a   1.000
_cell.length_b   1.000
_cell.length_c   1.000
_cell.angle_alpha   90.00
_cell.angle_beta   90.00
_cell.angle_gamma   90.00
#
_symmetry.space_group_name_H-M   'P 1'
#
loop_
_entity.id
_entity.type
_entity.pdbx_description
1 polymer ?
#
loop_
_entity_poly.entity_id
_entity_poly.type
_entity_poly.pdbx_seq_one_letter_code
_entity_poly.pdbx_strand_id
1 'polypeptide(L)'
;MGTENSSNEYQEARQHLSLSDAAWAVLQDDRRDFGGGRSWAGILNYVFAEYRDKADASISVAVSRRREQLEEQLGGVVSPAARDAVLNRLMEVYAGELAEKAMSDGAVAQQKEVFKFRLDRDNYAFREQWLDSPDAARYYGNRFSRYLRAVLEEYAAKTVYQREAIYFDPQMRLIQAAAANGELLRIRMKTGSSFEVRPYGVLGDRQETYHYLVGLSRPDGTREPEKPYNFRLSNIVKLEVSFRRSGRLTEKERTDIESSIRGKGVQFLAQQRETIRIRLTEDGRQNYGRQLHLRPAARERAEVDDGLYRWEYTFYCTEFQAKAYFLKFCGDAKVVAPQSLRDTFAQEYWSGLRACGEEP
;
A
#
# COMPACT_ATOMS: atom_id res chain seq x y z
N MET A 1 32.80 30.06 -16.17
CA MET A 1 32.87 30.38 -14.73
C MET A 1 31.49 30.26 -14.01
N GLY A 2 30.51 29.62 -14.60
CA GLY A 2 29.13 29.52 -14.04
C GLY A 2 28.73 28.16 -13.47
N THR A 3 29.53 27.10 -13.63
CA THR A 3 29.17 25.74 -13.27
C THR A 3 29.71 25.27 -11.90
N GLU A 4 30.70 25.95 -11.36
CA GLU A 4 31.26 25.58 -10.02
C GLU A 4 30.47 26.16 -8.84
N ASN A 5 29.81 27.32 -9.01
CA ASN A 5 29.00 27.93 -7.95
C ASN A 5 27.70 27.14 -7.69
N SER A 6 27.04 26.56 -8.72
CA SER A 6 25.81 25.83 -8.55
C SER A 6 26.01 24.48 -7.84
N SER A 7 27.20 23.87 -7.97
CA SER A 7 27.51 22.62 -7.25
C SER A 7 27.81 22.84 -5.75
N ASN A 8 28.31 24.01 -5.38
CA ASN A 8 28.57 24.37 -3.99
C ASN A 8 27.29 24.77 -3.26
N GLU A 9 26.38 25.53 -3.86
CA GLU A 9 25.08 25.88 -3.30
C GLU A 9 24.21 24.64 -3.05
N TYR A 10 24.24 23.67 -3.99
CA TYR A 10 23.56 22.39 -3.83
C TYR A 10 24.12 21.57 -2.65
N GLN A 11 25.43 21.61 -2.40
CA GLN A 11 26.04 20.88 -1.27
C GLN A 11 25.68 21.48 0.11
N GLU A 12 25.32 22.75 0.20
CA GLU A 12 25.03 23.46 1.44
C GLU A 12 23.55 23.41 1.88
N ALA A 13 22.62 23.04 1.00
CA ALA A 13 21.18 23.05 1.30
C ALA A 13 20.73 21.90 2.19
N ARG A 14 21.09 21.93 3.47
CA ARG A 14 20.53 21.02 4.49
C ARG A 14 19.11 21.45 4.84
N GLN A 15 18.19 20.49 4.86
CA GLN A 15 16.84 20.69 5.37
C GLN A 15 16.75 20.25 6.83
N HIS A 16 16.03 21.02 7.60
CA HIS A 16 15.67 20.70 8.97
C HIS A 16 14.21 20.27 8.96
N LEU A 17 13.98 18.99 9.21
CA LEU A 17 12.66 18.38 9.19
C LEU A 17 12.28 17.95 10.59
N SER A 18 11.08 18.30 10.94
CA SER A 18 10.45 17.96 12.19
C SER A 18 9.07 17.38 11.83
N LEU A 19 8.81 16.12 12.17
CA LEU A 19 7.54 15.40 11.92
C LEU A 19 6.92 14.95 13.24
N SER A 20 5.64 14.63 13.23
CA SER A 20 4.99 13.97 14.36
C SER A 20 5.59 12.59 14.62
N ASP A 21 5.53 12.11 15.86
CA ASP A 21 5.99 10.77 16.23
C ASP A 21 5.23 9.69 15.42
N ALA A 22 3.95 9.93 15.16
CA ALA A 22 3.14 9.05 14.32
C ALA A 22 3.65 8.98 12.88
N ALA A 23 3.97 10.13 12.26
CA ALA A 23 4.51 10.17 10.91
C ALA A 23 5.91 9.52 10.83
N TRP A 24 6.76 9.74 11.85
CA TRP A 24 8.04 9.07 11.93
C TRP A 24 7.92 7.55 12.02
N ALA A 25 7.02 7.05 12.88
CA ALA A 25 6.76 5.60 12.99
C ALA A 25 6.31 5.00 11.66
N VAL A 26 5.37 5.65 10.97
CA VAL A 26 4.90 5.22 9.64
C VAL A 26 6.03 5.21 8.62
N LEU A 27 6.82 6.27 8.53
CA LEU A 27 7.94 6.35 7.58
C LEU A 27 9.05 5.34 7.92
N GLN A 28 9.22 4.99 9.18
CA GLN A 28 10.14 3.93 9.63
C GLN A 28 9.66 2.56 9.14
N ASP A 29 8.38 2.28 9.28
CA ASP A 29 7.76 1.05 8.77
C ASP A 29 7.87 0.97 7.24
N ASP A 30 7.52 2.03 6.54
CA ASP A 30 7.63 2.08 5.07
C ASP A 30 9.09 1.96 4.60
N ARG A 31 10.04 2.54 5.33
CA ARG A 31 11.47 2.36 5.04
C ARG A 31 11.89 0.91 5.16
N ARG A 32 11.43 0.19 6.16
CA ARG A 32 11.70 -1.23 6.38
C ARG A 32 11.02 -2.09 5.30
N ASP A 33 9.74 -1.81 5.04
CA ASP A 33 8.87 -2.67 4.24
C ASP A 33 8.99 -2.37 2.74
N PHE A 34 9.13 -1.11 2.34
CA PHE A 34 9.22 -0.66 0.95
C PHE A 34 10.63 -0.23 0.55
N GLY A 35 11.39 0.34 1.46
CA GLY A 35 12.58 1.13 1.16
C GLY A 35 13.78 0.40 0.56
N GLY A 36 13.79 -0.94 0.54
CA GLY A 36 14.86 -1.70 -0.14
C GLY A 36 16.28 -1.37 0.31
N GLY A 37 16.48 -0.97 1.58
CA GLY A 37 17.78 -0.58 2.13
C GLY A 37 18.13 0.91 1.97
N ARG A 38 17.20 1.77 1.53
CA ARG A 38 17.44 3.21 1.43
C ARG A 38 17.79 3.82 2.79
N SER A 39 18.70 4.81 2.77
CA SER A 39 18.95 5.66 3.93
C SER A 39 17.72 6.52 4.28
N TRP A 40 17.70 7.13 5.46
CA TRP A 40 16.63 8.07 5.82
C TRP A 40 16.50 9.23 4.83
N ALA A 41 17.61 9.84 4.44
CA ALA A 41 17.59 10.88 3.41
C ALA A 41 17.03 10.35 2.08
N GLY A 42 17.40 9.13 1.71
CA GLY A 42 16.93 8.50 0.48
C GLY A 42 15.42 8.24 0.46
N ILE A 43 14.83 7.77 1.58
CA ILE A 43 13.38 7.54 1.63
C ILE A 43 12.58 8.84 1.68
N LEU A 44 13.04 9.83 2.45
CA LEU A 44 12.37 11.13 2.54
C LEU A 44 12.35 11.86 1.19
N ASN A 45 13.48 11.88 0.49
CA ASN A 45 13.55 12.44 -0.87
C ASN A 45 12.63 11.68 -1.83
N TYR A 46 12.63 10.36 -1.79
CA TYR A 46 11.83 9.53 -2.68
C TYR A 46 10.33 9.72 -2.44
N VAL A 47 9.88 9.62 -1.19
CA VAL A 47 8.46 9.80 -0.83
C VAL A 47 8.00 11.21 -1.19
N PHE A 48 8.82 12.23 -0.91
CA PHE A 48 8.49 13.59 -1.27
C PHE A 48 8.35 13.76 -2.79
N ALA A 49 9.28 13.24 -3.58
CA ALA A 49 9.23 13.33 -5.04
C ALA A 49 7.97 12.65 -5.62
N GLU A 50 7.60 11.47 -5.11
CA GLU A 50 6.45 10.70 -5.62
C GLU A 50 5.09 11.24 -5.14
N TYR A 51 5.07 12.04 -4.08
CA TYR A 51 3.83 12.47 -3.48
C TYR A 51 3.56 13.98 -3.54
N ARG A 52 4.57 14.84 -3.66
CA ARG A 52 4.42 16.31 -3.62
C ARG A 52 3.33 16.85 -4.56
N ASP A 53 3.31 16.38 -5.82
CA ASP A 53 2.33 16.83 -6.81
C ASP A 53 0.91 16.33 -6.49
N LYS A 54 0.80 15.15 -5.86
CA LYS A 54 -0.47 14.57 -5.42
C LYS A 54 -1.00 15.27 -4.16
N ALA A 55 -0.12 15.71 -3.27
CA ALA A 55 -0.47 16.48 -2.09
C ALA A 55 -1.02 17.86 -2.47
N ASP A 56 -0.32 18.58 -3.35
CA ASP A 56 -0.80 19.86 -3.88
C ASP A 56 -2.14 19.71 -4.62
N ALA A 57 -2.29 18.68 -5.42
CA ALA A 57 -3.54 18.38 -6.10
C ALA A 57 -4.68 18.07 -5.11
N SER A 58 -4.37 17.41 -3.99
CA SER A 58 -5.36 17.13 -2.94
C SER A 58 -5.89 18.41 -2.30
N ILE A 59 -5.04 19.38 -1.98
CA ILE A 59 -5.44 20.67 -1.44
C ILE A 59 -6.29 21.44 -2.46
N SER A 60 -5.83 21.53 -3.70
CA SER A 60 -6.54 22.20 -4.79
C SER A 60 -7.92 21.58 -5.06
N VAL A 61 -8.02 20.25 -5.07
CA VAL A 61 -9.30 19.54 -5.26
C VAL A 61 -10.24 19.78 -4.07
N ALA A 62 -9.75 19.76 -2.84
CA ALA A 62 -10.56 20.04 -1.65
C ALA A 62 -11.09 21.47 -1.66
N VAL A 63 -10.26 22.44 -2.03
CA VAL A 63 -10.64 23.85 -2.18
C VAL A 63 -11.68 24.02 -3.29
N SER A 64 -11.49 23.40 -4.46
CA SER A 64 -12.43 23.45 -5.57
C SER A 64 -13.80 22.88 -5.20
N ARG A 65 -13.84 21.71 -4.58
CA ARG A 65 -15.09 21.08 -4.10
C ARG A 65 -15.82 21.94 -3.07
N ARG A 66 -15.07 22.55 -2.17
CA ARG A 66 -15.67 23.46 -1.16
C ARG A 66 -16.24 24.69 -1.80
N ARG A 67 -15.56 25.23 -2.84
CA ARG A 67 -16.04 26.35 -3.62
C ARG A 67 -17.37 26.03 -4.29
N GLU A 68 -17.48 24.91 -5.00
CA GLU A 68 -18.71 24.45 -5.66
C GLU A 68 -19.88 24.33 -4.66
N GLN A 69 -19.65 23.72 -3.50
CA GLN A 69 -20.65 23.60 -2.44
C GLN A 69 -21.14 24.96 -1.94
N LEU A 70 -20.24 25.92 -1.77
CA LEU A 70 -20.59 27.26 -1.31
C LEU A 70 -21.26 28.09 -2.42
N GLU A 71 -20.89 27.91 -3.66
CA GLU A 71 -21.56 28.53 -4.83
C GLU A 71 -23.00 28.07 -4.91
N GLU A 72 -23.28 26.79 -4.70
CA GLU A 72 -24.63 26.26 -4.65
C GLU A 72 -25.44 26.85 -3.48
N GLN A 73 -24.84 26.90 -2.28
CA GLN A 73 -25.48 27.45 -1.08
C GLN A 73 -25.78 28.97 -1.18
N LEU A 74 -24.91 29.72 -1.82
CA LEU A 74 -25.02 31.17 -1.98
C LEU A 74 -25.84 31.60 -3.21
N GLY A 75 -26.17 30.65 -4.09
CA GLY A 75 -26.73 30.90 -5.41
C GLY A 75 -28.07 31.67 -5.45
N GLY A 76 -28.82 31.77 -4.32
CA GLY A 76 -30.06 32.51 -4.21
C GLY A 76 -30.04 33.71 -3.25
N VAL A 77 -28.90 33.94 -2.56
CA VAL A 77 -28.84 34.84 -1.39
C VAL A 77 -28.05 36.11 -1.66
N VAL A 78 -27.09 36.10 -2.59
CA VAL A 78 -26.16 37.21 -2.80
C VAL A 78 -26.04 37.58 -4.28
N SER A 79 -25.83 38.86 -4.59
CA SER A 79 -25.61 39.32 -5.97
C SER A 79 -24.31 38.67 -6.56
N PRO A 80 -24.24 38.45 -7.88
CA PRO A 80 -23.08 37.78 -8.50
C PRO A 80 -21.71 38.41 -8.14
N ALA A 81 -21.63 39.74 -8.16
CA ALA A 81 -20.39 40.45 -7.85
C ALA A 81 -19.96 40.30 -6.37
N ALA A 82 -20.94 40.34 -5.45
CA ALA A 82 -20.67 40.14 -4.02
C ALA A 82 -20.34 38.67 -3.72
N ARG A 83 -20.96 37.74 -4.48
CA ARG A 83 -20.70 36.28 -4.35
C ARG A 83 -19.22 35.94 -4.59
N ASP A 84 -18.65 36.43 -5.70
CA ASP A 84 -17.26 36.13 -6.04
C ASP A 84 -16.29 36.68 -4.99
N ALA A 85 -16.51 37.85 -4.45
CA ALA A 85 -15.71 38.43 -3.39
C ALA A 85 -15.76 37.59 -2.09
N VAL A 86 -16.99 37.18 -1.71
CA VAL A 86 -17.20 36.33 -0.52
C VAL A 86 -16.56 34.95 -0.71
N LEU A 87 -16.77 34.30 -1.87
CA LEU A 87 -16.22 33.01 -2.18
C LEU A 87 -14.67 33.02 -2.17
N ASN A 88 -14.07 34.02 -2.82
CA ASN A 88 -12.63 34.15 -2.82
C ASN A 88 -12.06 34.27 -1.40
N ARG A 89 -12.69 35.08 -0.56
CA ARG A 89 -12.27 35.24 0.85
C ARG A 89 -12.43 33.95 1.65
N LEU A 90 -13.58 33.26 1.50
CA LEU A 90 -13.82 31.97 2.18
C LEU A 90 -12.84 30.89 1.72
N MET A 91 -12.51 30.86 0.42
CA MET A 91 -11.54 29.91 -0.09
C MET A 91 -10.12 30.18 0.40
N GLU A 92 -9.76 31.46 0.57
CA GLU A 92 -8.48 31.84 1.18
C GLU A 92 -8.37 31.33 2.62
N VAL A 93 -9.41 31.52 3.42
CA VAL A 93 -9.45 31.06 4.81
C VAL A 93 -9.39 29.53 4.84
N TYR A 94 -10.22 28.85 4.05
CA TYR A 94 -10.30 27.39 4.03
C TYR A 94 -8.98 26.73 3.57
N ALA A 95 -8.35 27.28 2.55
CA ALA A 95 -7.04 26.79 2.11
C ALA A 95 -5.94 27.04 3.16
N GLY A 96 -6.02 28.18 3.88
CA GLY A 96 -5.16 28.46 5.02
C GLY A 96 -5.36 27.46 6.17
N GLU A 97 -6.60 27.15 6.52
CA GLU A 97 -6.93 26.14 7.54
C GLU A 97 -6.44 24.74 7.17
N LEU A 98 -6.58 24.34 5.90
CA LEU A 98 -6.06 23.06 5.43
C LEU A 98 -4.53 23.01 5.53
N ALA A 99 -3.85 24.08 5.15
CA ALA A 99 -2.39 24.17 5.25
C ALA A 99 -1.93 24.22 6.73
N GLU A 100 -2.63 24.95 7.59
CA GLU A 100 -2.36 24.99 9.04
C GLU A 100 -2.61 23.63 9.69
N LYS A 101 -3.67 22.93 9.33
CA LYS A 101 -3.96 21.59 9.81
C LYS A 101 -2.86 20.62 9.40
N ALA A 102 -2.46 20.61 8.14
CA ALA A 102 -1.33 19.80 7.67
C ALA A 102 -0.02 20.13 8.38
N MET A 103 0.13 21.39 8.86
CA MET A 103 1.27 21.82 9.66
C MET A 103 1.11 21.54 11.16
N SER A 104 -0.11 21.61 11.73
CA SER A 104 -0.38 21.51 13.16
C SER A 104 -0.53 20.07 13.64
N ASP A 105 -0.99 19.14 12.80
CA ASP A 105 -1.01 17.72 13.14
C ASP A 105 0.41 17.21 13.49
N GLY A 106 1.43 17.91 13.01
CA GLY A 106 2.80 17.71 13.43
C GLY A 106 3.29 18.56 14.62
N ALA A 107 2.55 19.59 15.04
CA ALA A 107 2.98 20.46 16.15
C ALA A 107 2.50 19.98 17.53
N VAL A 108 1.43 19.16 17.56
CA VAL A 108 0.87 18.58 18.79
C VAL A 108 1.80 17.49 19.37
N ALA A 109 2.59 16.83 18.54
CA ALA A 109 3.64 15.97 19.02
C ALA A 109 4.82 16.84 19.49
N GLN A 110 5.07 16.86 20.79
CA GLN A 110 6.27 17.48 21.35
C GLN A 110 7.51 16.85 20.71
N GLN A 111 8.04 17.50 19.69
CA GLN A 111 9.15 16.94 18.93
C GLN A 111 10.45 17.12 19.70
N LYS A 112 11.04 16.00 20.06
CA LYS A 112 12.34 15.95 20.68
C LYS A 112 13.50 16.04 19.69
N GLU A 113 13.28 15.70 18.41
CA GLU A 113 14.38 15.61 17.44
C GLU A 113 14.06 16.30 16.11
N VAL A 114 14.99 17.12 15.65
CA VAL A 114 15.00 17.71 14.33
C VAL A 114 15.93 16.88 13.44
N PHE A 115 15.39 16.24 12.44
CA PHE A 115 16.18 15.47 11.49
C PHE A 115 16.80 16.40 10.43
N LYS A 116 18.13 16.29 10.23
CA LYS A 116 18.86 17.07 9.24
C LYS A 116 19.23 16.18 8.06
N PHE A 117 18.78 16.52 6.86
CA PHE A 117 19.15 15.79 5.67
C PHE A 117 19.33 16.74 4.47
N ARG A 118 19.90 16.21 3.39
CA ARG A 118 20.06 16.95 2.13
C ARG A 118 19.01 16.50 1.14
N LEU A 119 18.41 17.45 0.43
CA LEU A 119 17.62 17.16 -0.75
C LEU A 119 18.53 16.58 -1.83
N ASP A 120 18.00 15.63 -2.60
CA ASP A 120 18.64 15.23 -3.84
C ASP A 120 18.53 16.36 -4.90
N ARG A 121 19.18 16.16 -6.03
CA ARG A 121 19.27 17.19 -7.09
C ARG A 121 17.89 17.63 -7.58
N ASP A 122 16.98 16.67 -7.78
CA ASP A 122 15.69 16.94 -8.39
C ASP A 122 14.74 17.63 -7.40
N ASN A 123 14.76 17.22 -6.14
CA ASN A 123 13.99 17.88 -5.08
C ASN A 123 14.56 19.26 -4.73
N TYR A 124 15.86 19.46 -4.89
CA TYR A 124 16.47 20.79 -4.72
C TYR A 124 16.04 21.73 -5.86
N ALA A 125 16.10 21.29 -7.10
CA ALA A 125 15.61 22.07 -8.23
C ALA A 125 14.13 22.43 -8.10
N PHE A 126 13.32 21.46 -7.64
CA PHE A 126 11.91 21.70 -7.34
C PHE A 126 11.75 22.76 -6.24
N ARG A 127 12.53 22.68 -5.15
CA ARG A 127 12.50 23.68 -4.07
C ARG A 127 12.69 25.08 -4.57
N GLU A 128 13.69 25.32 -5.45
CA GLU A 128 13.98 26.64 -5.99
C GLU A 128 12.79 27.20 -6.79
N GLN A 129 12.20 26.37 -7.65
CA GLN A 129 11.00 26.76 -8.41
C GLN A 129 9.78 26.98 -7.50
N TRP A 130 9.64 26.16 -6.47
CA TRP A 130 8.51 26.25 -5.54
C TRP A 130 8.58 27.54 -4.71
N LEU A 131 9.76 28.00 -4.30
CA LEU A 131 9.93 29.24 -3.54
C LEU A 131 9.45 30.49 -4.31
N ASP A 132 9.47 30.43 -5.63
CA ASP A 132 8.95 31.50 -6.50
C ASP A 132 7.43 31.41 -6.71
N SER A 133 6.78 30.36 -6.23
CA SER A 133 5.34 30.17 -6.41
C SER A 133 4.53 31.04 -5.44
N PRO A 134 3.34 31.52 -5.86
CA PRO A 134 2.45 32.27 -4.98
C PRO A 134 2.03 31.48 -3.72
N ASP A 135 1.96 30.15 -3.82
CA ASP A 135 1.56 29.26 -2.72
C ASP A 135 2.61 29.18 -1.62
N ALA A 136 3.89 29.33 -1.97
CA ALA A 136 4.97 29.35 -1.01
C ALA A 136 4.80 30.48 0.02
N ALA A 137 4.51 31.69 -0.44
CA ALA A 137 4.26 32.83 0.46
C ALA A 137 2.91 32.69 1.19
N ARG A 138 1.87 32.30 0.47
CA ARG A 138 0.49 32.30 0.92
C ARG A 138 0.19 31.30 2.02
N TYR A 139 0.70 30.06 1.89
CA TYR A 139 0.36 28.96 2.77
C TYR A 139 1.50 28.53 3.70
N TYR A 140 2.74 28.79 3.32
CA TYR A 140 3.89 28.25 4.02
C TYR A 140 4.87 29.32 4.51
N GLY A 141 4.58 30.61 4.28
CA GLY A 141 5.42 31.74 4.68
C GLY A 141 6.84 31.64 4.12
N ASN A 142 6.97 31.24 2.86
CA ASN A 142 8.23 31.02 2.14
C ASN A 142 9.21 30.04 2.83
N ARG A 143 8.68 29.13 3.63
CA ARG A 143 9.49 28.12 4.34
C ARG A 143 9.28 26.73 3.74
N PHE A 144 10.20 26.32 2.88
CA PHE A 144 10.15 25.00 2.24
C PHE A 144 10.07 23.85 3.22
N SER A 145 10.71 23.93 4.38
CA SER A 145 10.63 22.91 5.44
C SER A 145 9.21 22.70 5.97
N ARG A 146 8.35 23.73 5.95
CA ARG A 146 6.93 23.60 6.31
C ARG A 146 6.14 22.85 5.23
N TYR A 147 6.38 23.19 3.98
CA TYR A 147 5.76 22.49 2.85
C TYR A 147 6.17 21.00 2.81
N LEU A 148 7.47 20.74 2.89
CA LEU A 148 8.02 19.39 2.97
C LEU A 148 7.40 18.58 4.11
N ARG A 149 7.25 19.19 5.28
CA ARG A 149 6.58 18.59 6.42
C ARG A 149 5.12 18.27 6.10
N ALA A 150 4.36 19.22 5.59
CA ALA A 150 2.94 19.04 5.26
C ALA A 150 2.73 17.86 4.30
N VAL A 151 3.57 17.75 3.26
CA VAL A 151 3.52 16.64 2.28
C VAL A 151 3.81 15.30 2.97
N LEU A 152 4.82 15.22 3.83
CA LEU A 152 5.19 13.97 4.49
C LEU A 152 4.18 13.54 5.58
N GLU A 153 3.61 14.49 6.32
CA GLU A 153 2.53 14.23 7.28
C GLU A 153 1.26 13.72 6.57
N GLU A 154 0.88 14.36 5.46
CA GLU A 154 -0.26 13.91 4.67
C GLU A 154 -0.04 12.50 4.07
N TYR A 155 1.17 12.22 3.57
CA TYR A 155 1.53 10.87 3.14
C TYR A 155 1.39 9.86 4.28
N ALA A 156 1.93 10.18 5.45
CA ALA A 156 1.91 9.29 6.61
C ALA A 156 0.49 9.03 7.14
N ALA A 157 -0.44 9.97 6.97
CA ALA A 157 -1.84 9.81 7.34
C ALA A 157 -2.62 8.83 6.45
N LYS A 158 -2.07 8.43 5.30
CA LYS A 158 -2.73 7.49 4.39
C LYS A 158 -2.63 6.04 4.88
N THR A 159 -3.55 5.20 4.42
CA THR A 159 -3.49 3.76 4.69
C THR A 159 -2.24 3.13 4.05
N VAL A 160 -1.80 1.99 4.56
CA VAL A 160 -0.66 1.23 3.97
C VAL A 160 -0.88 0.98 2.48
N TYR A 161 -2.10 0.60 2.08
CA TYR A 161 -2.47 0.36 0.69
C TYR A 161 -2.26 1.59 -0.19
N GLN A 162 -2.72 2.77 0.29
CA GLN A 162 -2.54 4.03 -0.43
C GLN A 162 -1.07 4.45 -0.51
N ARG A 163 -0.31 4.27 0.58
CA ARG A 163 1.13 4.58 0.60
C ARG A 163 1.92 3.64 -0.29
N GLU A 164 1.56 2.34 -0.32
CA GLU A 164 2.15 1.37 -1.24
C GLU A 164 1.92 1.78 -2.70
N ALA A 165 0.69 2.23 -3.05
CA ALA A 165 0.38 2.74 -4.39
C ALA A 165 1.22 3.97 -4.77
N ILE A 166 1.43 4.89 -3.83
CA ILE A 166 2.29 6.07 -4.06
C ILE A 166 3.75 5.64 -4.24
N TYR A 167 4.25 4.82 -3.33
CA TYR A 167 5.65 4.41 -3.32
C TYR A 167 6.05 3.61 -4.55
N PHE A 168 5.19 2.73 -5.03
CA PHE A 168 5.44 1.85 -6.18
C PHE A 168 4.80 2.35 -7.49
N ASP A 169 4.32 3.60 -7.55
CA ASP A 169 3.72 4.18 -8.77
C ASP A 169 4.61 4.05 -10.02
N PRO A 170 5.93 4.32 -9.99
CA PRO A 170 6.79 4.08 -11.14
C PRO A 170 6.84 2.62 -11.58
N GLN A 171 6.89 1.68 -10.64
CA GLN A 171 6.88 0.24 -10.95
C GLN A 171 5.52 -0.19 -11.49
N MET A 172 4.42 0.33 -10.95
CA MET A 172 3.07 0.03 -11.45
C MET A 172 2.90 0.49 -12.90
N ARG A 173 3.36 1.70 -13.22
CA ARG A 173 3.36 2.22 -14.60
C ARG A 173 4.20 1.36 -15.53
N LEU A 174 5.39 0.94 -15.10
CA LEU A 174 6.24 0.05 -15.88
C LEU A 174 5.56 -1.29 -16.18
N ILE A 175 4.93 -1.91 -15.16
CA ILE A 175 4.19 -3.16 -15.30
C ILE A 175 3.01 -3.00 -16.26
N GLN A 176 2.24 -1.93 -16.14
CA GLN A 176 1.10 -1.64 -17.02
C GLN A 176 1.55 -1.44 -18.49
N ALA A 177 2.63 -0.69 -18.71
CA ALA A 177 3.22 -0.50 -20.02
C ALA A 177 3.70 -1.85 -20.62
N ALA A 178 4.40 -2.66 -19.85
CA ALA A 178 4.87 -3.98 -20.28
C ALA A 178 3.69 -4.90 -20.64
N ALA A 179 2.61 -4.91 -19.86
CA ALA A 179 1.40 -5.67 -20.15
C ALA A 179 0.74 -5.21 -21.47
N ALA A 180 0.64 -3.90 -21.69
CA ALA A 180 0.08 -3.32 -22.90
C ALA A 180 0.93 -3.63 -24.16
N ASN A 181 2.24 -3.66 -24.00
CA ASN A 181 3.20 -3.88 -25.10
C ASN A 181 3.50 -5.36 -25.35
N GLY A 182 3.06 -6.29 -24.49
CA GLY A 182 3.42 -7.72 -24.55
C GLY A 182 4.89 -7.97 -24.26
N GLU A 183 5.47 -7.17 -23.36
CA GLU A 183 6.86 -7.28 -22.93
C GLU A 183 6.98 -8.25 -21.75
N LEU A 184 8.08 -9.00 -21.72
CA LEU A 184 8.40 -9.90 -20.62
C LEU A 184 9.09 -9.10 -19.51
N LEU A 185 8.64 -9.29 -18.28
CA LEU A 185 9.30 -8.74 -17.10
C LEU A 185 10.23 -9.77 -16.47
N ARG A 186 11.39 -9.31 -15.99
CA ARG A 186 12.26 -10.08 -15.11
C ARG A 186 12.24 -9.43 -13.72
N ILE A 187 11.91 -10.23 -12.71
CA ILE A 187 11.82 -9.76 -11.33
C ILE A 187 12.74 -10.56 -10.42
N ARG A 188 13.26 -9.92 -9.38
CA ARG A 188 13.96 -10.56 -8.27
C ARG A 188 13.25 -10.22 -6.96
N MET A 189 12.98 -11.26 -6.18
CA MET A 189 12.29 -11.15 -4.89
C MET A 189 13.27 -10.92 -3.74
N LYS A 190 12.78 -10.41 -2.61
CA LYS A 190 13.56 -10.30 -1.34
C LYS A 190 14.14 -11.63 -0.89
N THR A 191 13.49 -12.74 -1.23
CA THR A 191 14.00 -14.11 -0.96
C THR A 191 15.21 -14.50 -1.80
N GLY A 192 15.60 -13.70 -2.79
CA GLY A 192 16.66 -14.00 -3.76
C GLY A 192 16.17 -14.72 -5.03
N SER A 193 14.96 -15.27 -5.02
CA SER A 193 14.38 -15.95 -6.18
C SER A 193 14.11 -14.96 -7.33
N SER A 194 14.34 -15.40 -8.57
CA SER A 194 14.10 -14.61 -9.78
C SER A 194 13.07 -15.31 -10.68
N PHE A 195 12.24 -14.50 -11.36
CA PHE A 195 11.17 -14.99 -12.22
C PHE A 195 11.11 -14.20 -13.51
N GLU A 196 10.71 -14.89 -14.60
CA GLU A 196 10.20 -14.28 -15.81
C GLU A 196 8.68 -14.21 -15.70
N VAL A 197 8.09 -13.05 -16.01
CA VAL A 197 6.66 -12.78 -15.87
C VAL A 197 6.11 -12.16 -17.15
N ARG A 198 5.09 -12.79 -17.75
CA ARG A 198 4.21 -12.15 -18.75
C ARG A 198 3.10 -11.44 -17.98
N PRO A 199 3.15 -10.09 -17.86
CA PRO A 199 2.28 -9.38 -16.93
C PRO A 199 0.82 -9.37 -17.45
N TYR A 200 -0.11 -9.63 -16.55
CA TYR A 200 -1.52 -9.29 -16.68
C TYR A 200 -1.75 -7.83 -16.28
N GLY A 201 -1.14 -7.40 -15.17
CA GLY A 201 -1.21 -6.07 -14.63
C GLY A 201 -0.93 -6.01 -13.15
N VAL A 202 -1.25 -4.86 -12.54
CA VAL A 202 -1.20 -4.67 -11.08
C VAL A 202 -2.63 -4.71 -10.54
N LEU A 203 -2.85 -5.51 -9.50
CA LEU A 203 -4.15 -5.64 -8.83
C LEU A 203 -3.97 -5.49 -7.32
N GLY A 204 -4.97 -4.83 -6.69
CA GLY A 204 -5.11 -4.81 -5.23
C GLY A 204 -5.85 -6.05 -4.72
N ASP A 205 -5.63 -6.43 -3.47
CA ASP A 205 -6.48 -7.41 -2.82
C ASP A 205 -7.84 -6.80 -2.42
N ARG A 206 -8.83 -7.67 -2.14
CA ARG A 206 -10.20 -7.23 -1.80
C ARG A 206 -10.28 -6.45 -0.49
N GLN A 207 -9.29 -6.58 0.38
CA GLN A 207 -9.21 -5.90 1.66
C GLN A 207 -8.39 -4.62 1.58
N GLU A 208 -7.92 -4.24 0.38
CA GLU A 208 -7.09 -3.07 0.16
C GLU A 208 -5.85 -3.05 1.07
N THR A 209 -5.20 -4.21 1.21
CA THR A 209 -4.01 -4.34 2.06
C THR A 209 -2.73 -4.16 1.26
N TYR A 210 -2.65 -4.81 0.09
CA TYR A 210 -1.44 -4.83 -0.75
C TYR A 210 -1.74 -4.85 -2.24
N HIS A 211 -0.75 -4.39 -3.03
CA HIS A 211 -0.75 -4.48 -4.48
C HIS A 211 0.12 -5.64 -4.96
N TYR A 212 -0.33 -6.30 -6.02
CA TYR A 212 0.34 -7.45 -6.61
C TYR A 212 0.55 -7.28 -8.10
N LEU A 213 1.78 -7.54 -8.58
CA LEU A 213 2.00 -7.90 -9.96
C LEU A 213 1.38 -9.27 -10.20
N VAL A 214 0.46 -9.36 -11.16
CA VAL A 214 -0.20 -10.59 -11.57
C VAL A 214 0.20 -10.93 -13.01
N GLY A 215 0.41 -12.20 -13.29
CA GLY A 215 0.74 -12.65 -14.64
C GLY A 215 0.98 -14.16 -14.73
N LEU A 216 1.36 -14.60 -15.91
CA LEU A 216 1.92 -15.93 -16.12
C LEU A 216 3.40 -15.88 -15.83
N SER A 217 3.90 -16.77 -15.00
CA SER A 217 5.27 -16.75 -14.50
C SER A 217 5.91 -18.12 -14.47
N ARG A 218 7.23 -18.12 -14.62
CA ARG A 218 8.12 -19.25 -14.37
C ARG A 218 9.41 -18.77 -13.69
N PRO A 219 10.16 -19.67 -13.00
CA PRO A 219 11.49 -19.34 -12.49
C PRO A 219 12.41 -18.91 -13.65
N ASP A 220 13.21 -17.85 -13.40
CA ASP A 220 14.13 -17.33 -14.42
C ASP A 220 15.17 -18.38 -14.83
N GLY A 221 15.43 -18.48 -16.12
CA GLY A 221 16.39 -19.44 -16.69
C GLY A 221 15.87 -20.90 -16.77
N THR A 222 14.61 -21.18 -16.42
CA THR A 222 14.03 -22.53 -16.54
C THR A 222 13.17 -22.66 -17.80
N ARG A 223 12.85 -23.91 -18.16
CA ARG A 223 11.88 -24.27 -19.19
C ARG A 223 10.55 -24.80 -18.61
N GLU A 224 10.33 -24.53 -17.33
CA GLU A 224 9.06 -24.90 -16.71
C GLU A 224 7.87 -24.22 -17.38
N PRO A 225 6.70 -24.88 -17.40
CA PRO A 225 5.49 -24.24 -17.91
C PRO A 225 5.12 -23.02 -17.07
N GLU A 226 4.72 -21.95 -17.75
CA GLU A 226 4.21 -20.76 -17.08
C GLU A 226 2.91 -21.08 -16.35
N LYS A 227 2.74 -20.49 -15.16
CA LYS A 227 1.54 -20.64 -14.31
C LYS A 227 1.05 -19.27 -13.86
N PRO A 228 -0.26 -19.10 -13.61
CA PRO A 228 -0.77 -17.89 -12.95
C PRO A 228 -0.09 -17.69 -11.60
N TYR A 229 0.47 -16.52 -11.41
CA TYR A 229 1.20 -16.17 -10.20
C TYR A 229 0.94 -14.72 -9.79
N ASN A 230 1.14 -14.43 -8.50
CA ASN A 230 1.06 -13.10 -7.92
C ASN A 230 2.31 -12.79 -7.13
N PHE A 231 2.82 -11.58 -7.28
CA PHE A 231 3.99 -11.08 -6.56
C PHE A 231 3.63 -9.78 -5.87
N ARG A 232 3.65 -9.76 -4.53
CA ARG A 232 3.46 -8.53 -3.79
C ARG A 232 4.53 -7.52 -4.19
N LEU A 233 4.15 -6.29 -4.55
CA LEU A 233 5.08 -5.28 -5.06
C LEU A 233 6.20 -4.97 -4.07
N SER A 234 5.89 -4.84 -2.80
CA SER A 234 6.88 -4.58 -1.74
C SER A 234 7.89 -5.71 -1.52
N ASN A 235 7.68 -6.90 -2.09
CA ASN A 235 8.64 -8.01 -2.05
C ASN A 235 9.54 -8.08 -3.29
N ILE A 236 9.30 -7.24 -4.29
CA ILE A 236 10.12 -7.17 -5.51
C ILE A 236 11.25 -6.17 -5.27
N VAL A 237 12.50 -6.65 -5.27
CA VAL A 237 13.70 -5.81 -5.09
C VAL A 237 14.27 -5.31 -6.42
N LYS A 238 13.98 -6.02 -7.52
CA LYS A 238 14.39 -5.61 -8.87
C LYS A 238 13.30 -5.95 -9.86
N LEU A 239 12.98 -5.00 -10.73
CA LEU A 239 11.98 -5.12 -11.79
C LEU A 239 12.58 -4.53 -13.06
N GLU A 240 12.67 -5.32 -14.11
CA GLU A 240 13.25 -4.93 -15.40
C GLU A 240 12.42 -5.47 -16.55
N VAL A 241 12.31 -4.68 -17.62
CA VAL A 241 11.79 -5.18 -18.89
C VAL A 241 12.87 -6.03 -19.56
N SER A 242 12.53 -7.25 -19.93
CA SER A 242 13.43 -8.15 -20.65
C SER A 242 13.53 -7.72 -22.13
N PHE A 243 14.71 -7.86 -22.72
CA PHE A 243 14.88 -7.70 -24.17
C PHE A 243 14.12 -8.75 -25.00
N ARG A 244 13.68 -9.84 -24.37
CA ARG A 244 12.88 -10.88 -24.99
C ARG A 244 11.41 -10.47 -25.01
N ARG A 245 10.80 -10.43 -26.19
CA ARG A 245 9.35 -10.27 -26.32
C ARG A 245 8.69 -11.64 -26.15
N SER A 246 7.68 -11.72 -25.30
CA SER A 246 6.89 -12.94 -25.10
C SER A 246 5.51 -12.89 -25.76
N GLY A 247 5.13 -11.74 -26.27
CA GLY A 247 3.78 -11.46 -26.77
C GLY A 247 2.78 -11.17 -25.65
N ARG A 248 1.67 -10.56 -26.03
CA ARG A 248 0.55 -10.29 -25.11
C ARG A 248 -0.07 -11.60 -24.64
N LEU A 249 -0.67 -11.58 -23.46
CA LEU A 249 -1.52 -12.68 -23.00
C LEU A 249 -2.69 -12.85 -23.97
N THR A 250 -2.95 -14.09 -24.36
CA THR A 250 -4.12 -14.45 -25.16
C THR A 250 -5.39 -14.25 -24.34
N GLU A 251 -6.54 -14.14 -25.02
CA GLU A 251 -7.84 -14.00 -24.36
C GLU A 251 -8.14 -15.16 -23.43
N LYS A 252 -7.79 -16.38 -23.82
CA LYS A 252 -7.93 -17.57 -22.97
C LYS A 252 -7.08 -17.45 -21.69
N GLU A 253 -5.79 -17.08 -21.81
CA GLU A 253 -4.91 -16.90 -20.65
C GLU A 253 -5.42 -15.81 -19.70
N ARG A 254 -5.98 -14.72 -20.23
CA ARG A 254 -6.60 -13.66 -19.44
C ARG A 254 -7.82 -14.18 -18.67
N THR A 255 -8.72 -14.88 -19.35
CA THR A 255 -9.92 -15.48 -18.76
C THR A 255 -9.56 -16.49 -17.67
N ASP A 256 -8.53 -17.29 -17.87
CA ASP A 256 -8.04 -18.27 -16.88
C ASP A 256 -7.49 -17.57 -15.63
N ILE A 257 -6.72 -16.49 -15.80
CA ILE A 257 -6.23 -15.66 -14.69
C ILE A 257 -7.41 -15.02 -13.92
N GLU A 258 -8.35 -14.39 -14.63
CA GLU A 258 -9.52 -13.74 -14.03
C GLU A 258 -10.42 -14.71 -13.28
N SER A 259 -10.67 -15.87 -13.85
CA SER A 259 -11.42 -16.94 -13.19
C SER A 259 -10.73 -17.41 -11.91
N SER A 260 -9.42 -17.55 -11.95
CA SER A 260 -8.62 -17.90 -10.78
C SER A 260 -8.68 -16.83 -9.70
N ILE A 261 -8.56 -15.54 -10.07
CA ILE A 261 -8.67 -14.40 -9.13
C ILE A 261 -10.07 -14.35 -8.53
N ARG A 262 -11.12 -14.47 -9.36
CA ARG A 262 -12.50 -14.44 -8.88
C ARG A 262 -12.77 -15.53 -7.86
N GLY A 263 -12.20 -16.69 -8.10
CA GLY A 263 -12.41 -17.85 -7.24
C GLY A 263 -11.54 -17.85 -5.97
N LYS A 264 -10.29 -17.36 -6.01
CA LYS A 264 -9.31 -17.47 -4.91
C LYS A 264 -9.05 -16.14 -4.19
N GLY A 265 -9.16 -15.02 -4.91
CA GLY A 265 -8.56 -13.75 -4.55
C GLY A 265 -7.12 -13.65 -5.07
N VAL A 266 -6.68 -12.41 -5.35
CA VAL A 266 -5.37 -12.14 -5.95
C VAL A 266 -4.22 -12.63 -5.06
N GLN A 267 -4.35 -12.50 -3.75
CA GLN A 267 -3.33 -12.88 -2.77
C GLN A 267 -3.06 -14.39 -2.68
N PHE A 268 -3.96 -15.23 -3.21
CA PHE A 268 -3.84 -16.69 -3.17
C PHE A 268 -3.67 -17.32 -4.56
N LEU A 269 -3.41 -16.53 -5.59
CA LEU A 269 -3.40 -17.00 -6.99
C LEU A 269 -2.38 -18.12 -7.23
N ALA A 270 -1.19 -17.99 -6.66
CA ALA A 270 -0.09 -18.96 -6.82
C ALA A 270 -0.33 -20.29 -6.08
N GLN A 271 -1.26 -20.34 -5.15
CA GLN A 271 -1.45 -21.48 -4.27
C GLN A 271 -2.50 -22.43 -4.80
N GLN A 272 -2.29 -23.73 -4.57
CA GLN A 272 -3.28 -24.74 -4.87
C GLN A 272 -4.41 -24.69 -3.83
N ARG A 273 -5.62 -24.97 -4.29
CA ARG A 273 -6.78 -25.18 -3.44
C ARG A 273 -6.94 -26.66 -3.16
N GLU A 274 -7.40 -26.93 -1.97
CA GLU A 274 -7.75 -28.26 -1.54
C GLU A 274 -9.01 -28.26 -0.69
N THR A 275 -9.51 -29.44 -0.40
CA THR A 275 -10.65 -29.61 0.50
C THR A 275 -10.18 -29.56 1.93
N ILE A 276 -10.61 -28.52 2.65
CA ILE A 276 -10.26 -28.30 4.05
C ILE A 276 -11.53 -28.51 4.89
N ARG A 277 -11.42 -29.32 5.95
CA ARG A 277 -12.51 -29.54 6.89
C ARG A 277 -12.12 -29.00 8.26
N ILE A 278 -12.98 -28.15 8.80
CA ILE A 278 -12.83 -27.51 10.11
C ILE A 278 -14.08 -27.77 10.94
N ARG A 279 -13.89 -28.21 12.17
CA ARG A 279 -14.96 -28.26 13.17
C ARG A 279 -14.90 -27.03 14.06
N LEU A 280 -16.07 -26.48 14.36
CA LEU A 280 -16.22 -25.27 15.16
C LEU A 280 -17.08 -25.57 16.40
N THR A 281 -16.73 -24.92 17.50
CA THR A 281 -17.64 -24.75 18.65
C THR A 281 -18.76 -23.78 18.25
N GLU A 282 -19.74 -23.58 19.15
CA GLU A 282 -20.76 -22.56 18.91
C GLU A 282 -20.16 -21.14 18.82
N ASP A 283 -19.18 -20.81 19.65
CA ASP A 283 -18.47 -19.52 19.61
C ASP A 283 -17.65 -19.40 18.32
N GLY A 284 -16.97 -20.49 17.93
CA GLY A 284 -16.26 -20.54 16.64
C GLY A 284 -17.19 -20.32 15.44
N ARG A 285 -18.40 -20.88 15.46
CA ARG A 285 -19.43 -20.66 14.45
C ARG A 285 -19.87 -19.19 14.39
N GLN A 286 -20.10 -18.57 15.54
CA GLN A 286 -20.47 -17.15 15.60
C GLN A 286 -19.31 -16.25 15.10
N ASN A 287 -18.08 -16.55 15.49
CA ASN A 287 -16.89 -15.84 15.04
C ASN A 287 -16.70 -15.97 13.52
N TYR A 288 -16.94 -17.16 12.95
CA TYR A 288 -16.93 -17.37 11.51
C TYR A 288 -17.99 -16.48 10.80
N GLY A 289 -19.17 -16.30 11.39
CA GLY A 289 -20.21 -15.44 10.85
C GLY A 289 -19.86 -13.95 10.87
N ARG A 290 -19.16 -13.49 11.92
CA ARG A 290 -18.87 -12.07 12.17
C ARG A 290 -17.61 -11.56 11.48
N GLN A 291 -16.57 -12.39 11.40
CA GLN A 291 -15.29 -12.01 10.85
C GLN A 291 -15.27 -12.21 9.33
N LEU A 292 -15.20 -11.12 8.58
CA LEU A 292 -15.24 -11.16 7.10
C LEU A 292 -13.85 -11.20 6.46
N HIS A 293 -12.84 -10.67 7.15
CA HIS A 293 -11.49 -10.58 6.61
C HIS A 293 -10.89 -11.98 6.36
N LEU A 294 -10.43 -12.24 5.14
CA LEU A 294 -9.88 -13.51 4.65
C LEU A 294 -10.83 -14.73 4.77
N ARG A 295 -12.10 -14.53 5.12
CA ARG A 295 -13.05 -15.62 5.34
C ARG A 295 -13.17 -16.53 4.10
N PRO A 296 -12.84 -17.83 4.22
CA PRO A 296 -13.10 -18.78 3.15
C PRO A 296 -14.61 -19.02 3.04
N ALA A 297 -15.12 -19.18 1.81
CA ALA A 297 -16.51 -19.54 1.60
C ALA A 297 -16.72 -21.03 1.91
N ALA A 298 -17.66 -21.33 2.78
CA ALA A 298 -18.06 -22.71 3.06
C ALA A 298 -18.80 -23.28 1.84
N ARG A 299 -18.46 -24.52 1.46
CA ARG A 299 -19.18 -25.31 0.44
C ARG A 299 -20.29 -26.13 1.09
N GLU A 300 -19.98 -26.73 2.22
CA GLU A 300 -20.87 -27.62 2.95
C GLU A 300 -20.81 -27.32 4.44
N ARG A 301 -21.88 -27.61 5.13
CA ARG A 301 -22.01 -27.49 6.58
C ARG A 301 -22.82 -28.68 7.08
N ALA A 302 -22.32 -29.33 8.13
CA ALA A 302 -22.98 -30.42 8.81
C ALA A 302 -22.94 -30.22 10.32
N GLU A 303 -23.93 -30.74 11.01
CA GLU A 303 -23.89 -30.93 12.47
C GLU A 303 -23.14 -32.24 12.75
N VAL A 304 -22.27 -32.21 13.75
CA VAL A 304 -21.47 -33.36 14.19
C VAL A 304 -21.53 -33.49 15.72
N ASP A 305 -21.31 -34.68 16.21
CA ASP A 305 -21.16 -34.93 17.64
C ASP A 305 -19.68 -35.25 17.94
N ASP A 306 -18.91 -34.20 18.22
CA ASP A 306 -17.50 -34.29 18.62
C ASP A 306 -17.25 -33.39 19.83
N GLY A 307 -17.99 -33.70 20.93
CA GLY A 307 -17.87 -32.97 22.18
C GLY A 307 -18.25 -31.49 22.06
N LEU A 308 -17.27 -30.59 22.23
CA LEU A 308 -17.48 -29.14 22.10
C LEU A 308 -17.72 -28.71 20.66
N TYR A 309 -17.25 -29.50 19.68
CA TYR A 309 -17.31 -29.16 18.25
C TYR A 309 -18.58 -29.72 17.62
N ARG A 310 -19.58 -28.87 17.48
CA ARG A 310 -20.90 -29.25 16.95
C ARG A 310 -21.10 -29.02 15.47
N TRP A 311 -20.18 -28.28 14.81
CA TRP A 311 -20.34 -27.83 13.45
C TRP A 311 -19.12 -28.22 12.61
N GLU A 312 -19.29 -29.03 11.57
CA GLU A 312 -18.24 -29.28 10.57
C GLU A 312 -18.52 -28.47 9.31
N TYR A 313 -17.51 -27.73 8.86
CA TYR A 313 -17.54 -26.96 7.63
C TYR A 313 -16.51 -27.52 6.65
N THR A 314 -16.93 -27.67 5.38
CA THR A 314 -16.06 -28.01 4.27
C THR A 314 -15.79 -26.78 3.42
N PHE A 315 -14.52 -26.45 3.24
CA PHE A 315 -14.03 -25.35 2.42
C PHE A 315 -13.23 -25.88 1.23
N TYR A 316 -13.24 -25.14 0.13
CA TYR A 316 -12.32 -25.37 -0.96
C TYR A 316 -11.45 -24.12 -1.12
N CYS A 317 -10.37 -24.05 -0.35
CA CYS A 317 -9.50 -22.89 -0.27
C CYS A 317 -8.04 -23.34 -0.13
N THR A 318 -7.11 -22.38 -0.05
CA THR A 318 -5.71 -22.69 0.18
C THR A 318 -5.46 -22.94 1.66
N GLU A 319 -4.48 -23.80 2.02
CA GLU A 319 -4.08 -23.99 3.42
C GLU A 319 -3.68 -22.66 4.08
N PHE A 320 -2.99 -21.78 3.32
CA PHE A 320 -2.60 -20.47 3.82
C PHE A 320 -3.82 -19.62 4.19
N GLN A 321 -4.87 -19.60 3.37
CA GLN A 321 -6.11 -18.88 3.67
C GLN A 321 -6.78 -19.46 4.92
N ALA A 322 -6.87 -20.77 5.03
CA ALA A 322 -7.45 -21.44 6.19
C ALA A 322 -6.65 -21.13 7.46
N LYS A 323 -5.31 -21.22 7.39
CA LYS A 323 -4.43 -20.85 8.50
C LYS A 323 -4.64 -19.39 8.92
N ALA A 324 -4.52 -18.44 7.98
CA ALA A 324 -4.64 -17.01 8.26
C ALA A 324 -6.01 -16.64 8.87
N TYR A 325 -7.05 -17.40 8.53
CA TYR A 325 -8.38 -17.15 9.04
C TYR A 325 -8.68 -17.86 10.38
N PHE A 326 -8.41 -19.16 10.48
CA PHE A 326 -8.84 -19.98 11.61
C PHE A 326 -7.85 -20.09 12.77
N LEU A 327 -6.55 -19.82 12.56
CA LEU A 327 -5.55 -19.94 13.63
C LEU A 327 -5.89 -19.08 14.86
N LYS A 328 -6.44 -17.90 14.64
CA LYS A 328 -6.86 -16.95 15.67
C LYS A 328 -8.09 -17.41 16.48
N PHE A 329 -8.78 -18.46 16.03
CA PHE A 329 -9.92 -19.03 16.76
C PHE A 329 -9.47 -19.93 17.93
N CYS A 330 -8.20 -20.26 17.97
CA CYS A 330 -7.62 -21.12 19.04
C CYS A 330 -8.43 -22.40 19.27
N GLY A 331 -8.90 -22.62 20.49
CA GLY A 331 -9.68 -23.79 20.87
C GLY A 331 -11.07 -23.89 20.23
N ASP A 332 -11.56 -22.84 19.59
CA ASP A 332 -12.89 -22.81 18.95
C ASP A 332 -12.89 -23.38 17.52
N ALA A 333 -11.72 -23.69 16.95
CA ALA A 333 -11.58 -24.30 15.64
C ALA A 333 -10.64 -25.51 15.68
N LYS A 334 -11.16 -26.67 15.23
CA LYS A 334 -10.40 -27.93 15.13
C LYS A 334 -10.22 -28.29 13.66
N VAL A 335 -8.98 -28.34 13.20
CA VAL A 335 -8.65 -28.81 11.85
C VAL A 335 -8.88 -30.33 11.78
N VAL A 336 -9.74 -30.77 10.86
CA VAL A 336 -10.02 -32.20 10.63
C VAL A 336 -9.18 -32.71 9.47
N ALA A 337 -9.07 -31.91 8.40
CA ALA A 337 -8.28 -32.22 7.21
C ALA A 337 -7.88 -30.92 6.48
N PRO A 338 -6.73 -30.92 5.79
CA PRO A 338 -5.76 -32.01 5.65
C PRO A 338 -4.84 -32.14 6.89
N GLN A 339 -4.05 -33.21 6.94
CA GLN A 339 -3.11 -33.44 8.04
C GLN A 339 -2.01 -32.37 8.10
N SER A 340 -1.49 -31.93 6.97
CA SER A 340 -0.48 -30.86 6.86
C SER A 340 -0.93 -29.56 7.54
N LEU A 341 -2.19 -29.19 7.36
CA LEU A 341 -2.75 -28.00 8.03
C LEU A 341 -2.90 -28.23 9.53
N ARG A 342 -3.29 -29.42 9.95
CA ARG A 342 -3.36 -29.79 11.38
C ARG A 342 -1.99 -29.67 12.06
N ASP A 343 -0.96 -30.21 11.43
CA ASP A 343 0.41 -30.16 11.94
C ASP A 343 0.93 -28.73 12.03
N THR A 344 0.58 -27.90 11.03
CA THR A 344 0.90 -26.46 11.02
C THR A 344 0.23 -25.74 12.19
N PHE A 345 -1.06 -26.01 12.48
CA PHE A 345 -1.75 -25.41 13.62
C PHE A 345 -1.13 -25.85 14.95
N ALA A 346 -0.81 -27.14 15.09
CA ALA A 346 -0.14 -27.63 16.28
C ALA A 346 1.20 -26.90 16.51
N GLN A 347 2.03 -26.75 15.48
CA GLN A 347 3.32 -26.04 15.59
C GLN A 347 3.13 -24.57 16.02
N GLU A 348 2.15 -23.88 15.45
CA GLU A 348 1.89 -22.47 15.80
C GLU A 348 1.42 -22.32 17.24
N TYR A 349 0.51 -23.19 17.69
CA TYR A 349 0.04 -23.19 19.10
C TYR A 349 1.16 -23.53 20.08
N TRP A 350 2.02 -24.51 19.76
CA TRP A 350 3.21 -24.82 20.54
C TRP A 350 4.21 -23.67 20.60
N SER A 351 4.39 -22.98 19.48
CA SER A 351 5.24 -21.78 19.42
C SER A 351 4.68 -20.66 20.29
N GLY A 352 3.35 -20.47 20.26
CA GLY A 352 2.65 -19.49 21.08
C GLY A 352 2.77 -19.78 22.58
N LEU A 353 2.58 -21.04 23.00
CA LEU A 353 2.73 -21.47 24.40
C LEU A 353 4.15 -21.22 24.91
N ARG A 354 5.16 -21.60 24.14
CA ARG A 354 6.58 -21.33 24.49
C ARG A 354 6.87 -19.83 24.63
N ALA A 355 6.27 -19.00 23.77
CA ALA A 355 6.43 -17.56 23.85
C ALA A 355 5.77 -16.96 25.12
N CYS A 356 4.78 -17.65 25.69
CA CYS A 356 4.17 -17.30 26.98
C CYS A 356 4.94 -17.87 28.19
N GLY A 357 6.02 -18.62 27.97
CA GLY A 357 6.81 -19.25 29.04
C GLY A 357 6.25 -20.59 29.55
N GLU A 358 5.25 -21.14 28.85
CA GLU A 358 4.68 -22.45 29.14
C GLU A 358 5.43 -23.54 28.37
N GLU A 359 5.80 -24.61 29.07
CA GLU A 359 6.28 -25.84 28.45
C GLU A 359 5.11 -26.81 28.22
N PRO A 360 5.06 -27.48 27.07
CA PRO A 360 3.96 -28.38 26.73
C PRO A 360 4.01 -29.71 27.53
#